data_d54834ce7d0d93b2fcec817c7503833d
#
_entry.id   d54834ce7d0d93b2fcec817c7503833d
#
_cell.length_a   1.000
_cell.length_b   1.000
_cell.length_c   1.000
_cell.angle_alpha   90.00
_cell.angle_beta   90.00
_cell.angle_gamma   90.00
#
_symmetry.space_group_name_H-M   'P 1'
#
loop_
_entity.id
_entity.type
_entity.pdbx_description
1 polymer ?
#
loop_
_entity_poly.entity_id
_entity_poly.type
_entity_poly.pdbx_seq_one_letter_code
_entity_poly.pdbx_strand_id
1 'polypeptide(L)'
;QLEDEICIVGPDKEYMLDAVAKNLDGREGNTTDGETNVNATSIQVKVAIEGHYVLFDGDASYTAIEENLDECDVIQLPHHGKSDQAGKIFEKKDEDIDIYYLVSDNTGGSNGGSDDLDEKGHKIFNTKNGEDICLDTNFFEKNITKRMGCLG
;
A
#
# COMPACT_ATOMS: atom_id res chain seq x y z
N GLN A 1 7.25 -23.06 7.43
CA GLN A 1 6.09 -22.88 6.56
C GLN A 1 5.29 -21.78 7.24
N LEU A 2 5.24 -20.58 6.67
CA LEU A 2 4.29 -19.56 7.11
C LEU A 2 2.90 -20.10 6.76
N GLU A 3 2.04 -20.26 7.75
CA GLU A 3 0.62 -20.50 7.49
C GLU A 3 0.03 -19.20 6.94
N ASP A 4 -0.94 -19.29 6.02
CA ASP A 4 -1.64 -18.12 5.50
C ASP A 4 -2.29 -17.39 6.67
N GLU A 5 -1.90 -16.15 6.89
CA GLU A 5 -2.35 -15.36 8.03
C GLU A 5 -2.83 -14.00 7.54
N ILE A 6 -3.92 -13.52 8.10
CA ILE A 6 -4.47 -12.19 7.85
C ILE A 6 -4.41 -11.40 9.14
N CYS A 7 -3.66 -10.31 9.15
CA CYS A 7 -3.49 -9.43 10.31
C CYS A 7 -3.93 -8.01 10.01
N ILE A 8 -4.71 -7.41 10.90
CA ILE A 8 -4.92 -5.96 10.90
C ILE A 8 -3.70 -5.34 11.56
N VAL A 9 -2.94 -4.55 10.81
CA VAL A 9 -1.67 -3.96 11.25
C VAL A 9 -1.74 -2.45 11.47
N GLY A 10 -2.83 -1.81 11.09
CA GLY A 10 -3.00 -0.37 11.24
C GLY A 10 -4.43 0.10 11.00
N PRO A 11 -4.67 1.41 11.16
CA PRO A 11 -3.70 2.41 11.61
C PRO A 11 -3.34 2.27 13.09
N ASP A 12 -2.17 2.82 13.48
CA ASP A 12 -1.78 2.93 14.86
C ASP A 12 -2.80 3.72 15.69
N LYS A 13 -2.94 3.36 16.96
CA LYS A 13 -3.96 3.97 17.84
C LYS A 13 -3.72 5.47 18.08
N GLU A 14 -2.47 5.89 18.24
CA GLU A 14 -2.15 7.30 18.49
C GLU A 14 -2.38 8.11 17.24
N TYR A 15 -1.97 7.59 16.08
CA TYR A 15 -2.26 8.19 14.79
C TYR A 15 -3.77 8.37 14.56
N MET A 16 -4.56 7.32 14.84
CA MET A 16 -6.02 7.38 14.70
C MET A 16 -6.64 8.44 15.62
N LEU A 17 -6.21 8.50 16.89
CA LEU A 17 -6.72 9.48 17.84
C LEU A 17 -6.40 10.92 17.43
N ASP A 18 -5.21 11.17 16.89
CA ASP A 18 -4.81 12.49 16.39
C ASP A 18 -5.65 12.90 15.17
N ALA A 19 -5.86 12.00 14.22
CA ALA A 19 -6.69 12.25 13.04
C ALA A 19 -8.16 12.53 13.44
N VAL A 20 -8.70 11.79 14.40
CA VAL A 20 -10.06 12.02 14.93
C VAL A 20 -10.14 13.37 15.66
N ALA A 21 -9.15 13.71 16.47
CA ALA A 21 -9.11 15.00 17.16
C ALA A 21 -9.08 16.18 16.16
N LYS A 22 -8.28 16.08 15.12
CA LYS A 22 -8.23 17.08 14.02
C LYS A 22 -9.59 17.23 13.33
N ASN A 23 -10.30 16.11 13.12
CA ASN A 23 -11.63 16.13 12.51
C ASN A 23 -12.68 16.82 13.41
N LEU A 24 -12.63 16.59 14.72
CA LEU A 24 -13.56 17.17 15.69
C LEU A 24 -13.35 18.68 15.89
N ASP A 25 -12.13 19.17 15.74
CA ASP A 25 -11.81 20.58 15.90
C ASP A 25 -12.41 21.48 14.81
N GLY A 26 -13.00 20.90 13.75
CA GLY A 26 -13.73 21.62 12.70
C GLY A 26 -12.88 22.65 11.94
N ARG A 27 -11.56 22.56 12.00
CA ARG A 27 -10.65 23.48 11.30
C ARG A 27 -10.70 23.24 9.81
N GLU A 28 -10.62 24.31 9.02
CA GLU A 28 -10.53 24.21 7.57
C GLU A 28 -9.39 23.28 7.16
N GLY A 29 -9.71 22.32 6.31
CA GLY A 29 -8.75 21.35 5.79
C GLY A 29 -8.55 20.11 6.68
N ASN A 30 -9.65 19.47 7.12
CA ASN A 30 -9.64 18.17 7.84
C ASN A 30 -8.84 17.08 7.11
N THR A 31 -7.56 17.33 6.92
CA THR A 31 -6.62 16.44 6.24
C THR A 31 -5.48 16.07 7.19
N THR A 32 -5.01 14.86 7.03
CA THR A 32 -3.80 14.34 7.68
C THR A 32 -2.89 13.82 6.58
N ASP A 33 -1.68 14.36 6.49
CA ASP A 33 -0.64 13.95 5.53
C ASP A 33 -1.07 13.97 4.05
N GLY A 34 -1.90 14.94 3.69
CA GLY A 34 -2.38 15.12 2.32
C GLY A 34 -3.65 14.34 1.96
N GLU A 35 -4.18 13.56 2.91
CA GLU A 35 -5.43 12.82 2.77
C GLU A 35 -6.54 13.39 3.67
N THR A 36 -7.81 13.14 3.34
CA THR A 36 -8.89 13.39 4.28
C THR A 36 -8.67 12.54 5.53
N ASN A 37 -9.09 13.04 6.72
CA ASN A 37 -8.90 12.27 7.95
C ASN A 37 -9.53 10.88 7.90
N VAL A 38 -10.61 10.70 7.13
CA VAL A 38 -11.24 9.40 6.92
C VAL A 38 -10.35 8.47 6.11
N ASN A 39 -9.82 8.95 4.98
CA ASN A 39 -8.89 8.17 4.16
C ASN A 39 -7.61 7.86 4.91
N ALA A 40 -7.00 8.87 5.54
CA ALA A 40 -5.76 8.72 6.29
C ALA A 40 -5.84 7.61 7.35
N THR A 41 -7.03 7.33 7.89
CA THR A 41 -7.28 6.30 8.90
C THR A 41 -7.85 5.00 8.33
N SER A 42 -7.68 4.75 7.03
CA SER A 42 -8.06 3.47 6.41
C SER A 42 -7.41 2.29 7.12
N ILE A 43 -8.17 1.20 7.24
CA ILE A 43 -7.68 -0.05 7.84
C ILE A 43 -6.55 -0.62 6.97
N GLN A 44 -5.49 -1.04 7.62
CA GLN A 44 -4.34 -1.66 6.98
C GLN A 44 -4.33 -3.16 7.31
N VAL A 45 -4.21 -3.98 6.29
CA VAL A 45 -4.23 -5.44 6.42
C VAL A 45 -2.97 -6.02 5.78
N LYS A 46 -2.20 -6.77 6.57
CA LYS A 46 -1.08 -7.56 6.07
C LYS A 46 -1.52 -9.01 5.93
N VAL A 47 -1.27 -9.58 4.77
CA VAL A 47 -1.62 -10.97 4.45
C VAL A 47 -0.35 -11.74 4.12
N ALA A 48 -0.14 -12.88 4.77
CA ALA A 48 0.88 -13.83 4.40
C ALA A 48 0.32 -14.83 3.38
N ILE A 49 0.88 -14.86 2.18
CA ILE A 49 0.48 -15.76 1.10
C ILE A 49 1.72 -16.44 0.53
N GLU A 50 1.78 -17.76 0.55
CA GLU A 50 2.89 -18.55 -0.04
C GLU A 50 4.29 -18.12 0.45
N GLY A 51 4.38 -17.60 1.67
CA GLY A 51 5.63 -17.12 2.25
C GLY A 51 6.02 -15.69 1.88
N HIS A 52 5.11 -14.95 1.26
CA HIS A 52 5.25 -13.54 0.91
C HIS A 52 4.28 -12.68 1.72
N TYR A 53 4.68 -11.46 2.04
CA TYR A 53 3.82 -10.51 2.73
C TYR A 53 3.24 -9.49 1.74
N VAL A 54 1.91 -9.36 1.78
CA VAL A 54 1.15 -8.40 0.99
C VAL A 54 0.51 -7.38 1.93
N LEU A 55 0.71 -6.09 1.69
CA LEU A 55 0.06 -5.01 2.41
C LEU A 55 -1.09 -4.42 1.58
N PHE A 56 -2.27 -4.38 2.17
CA PHE A 56 -3.44 -3.65 1.69
C PHE A 56 -3.72 -2.49 2.64
N ASP A 57 -3.77 -1.28 2.14
CA ASP A 57 -3.83 -0.05 2.94
C ASP A 57 -5.00 0.88 2.59
N GLY A 58 -5.79 0.53 1.58
CA GLY A 58 -6.92 1.35 1.13
C GLY A 58 -6.46 2.74 0.66
N ASP A 59 -7.05 3.77 1.24
CA ASP A 59 -6.73 5.18 0.95
C ASP A 59 -5.86 5.82 2.05
N ALA A 60 -5.14 5.01 2.84
CA ALA A 60 -4.32 5.49 3.95
C ALA A 60 -3.27 6.52 3.50
N SER A 61 -2.85 7.39 4.41
CA SER A 61 -1.68 8.24 4.15
C SER A 61 -0.38 7.43 4.27
N TYR A 62 0.67 7.89 3.59
CA TYR A 62 2.01 7.30 3.71
C TYR A 62 2.46 7.20 5.18
N THR A 63 2.27 8.25 5.97
CA THR A 63 2.70 8.27 7.38
C THR A 63 2.02 7.17 8.21
N ALA A 64 0.77 6.85 7.89
CA ALA A 64 0.04 5.80 8.60
C ALA A 64 0.56 4.39 8.29
N ILE A 65 1.18 4.19 7.13
CA ILE A 65 1.63 2.85 6.66
C ILE A 65 3.14 2.66 6.72
N GLU A 66 3.92 3.71 6.93
CA GLU A 66 5.38 3.70 6.78
C GLU A 66 6.05 2.56 7.56
N GLU A 67 5.65 2.33 8.81
CA GLU A 67 6.21 1.28 9.65
C GLU A 67 5.82 -0.14 9.20
N ASN A 68 4.73 -0.27 8.43
CA ASN A 68 4.23 -1.54 7.92
C ASN A 68 4.80 -1.94 6.56
N LEU A 69 5.55 -1.04 5.90
CA LEU A 69 6.15 -1.29 4.59
C LEU A 69 7.32 -2.27 4.63
N ASP A 70 8.03 -2.33 5.75
CA ASP A 70 9.15 -3.26 5.91
C ASP A 70 8.63 -4.70 5.82
N GLU A 71 9.43 -5.61 5.31
CA GLU A 71 9.10 -7.03 5.09
C GLU A 71 8.02 -7.30 4.00
N CYS A 72 7.36 -6.31 3.42
CA CYS A 72 6.38 -6.55 2.37
C CYS A 72 7.04 -6.77 1.02
N ASP A 73 6.61 -7.82 0.32
CA ASP A 73 7.01 -8.12 -1.06
C ASP A 73 6.05 -7.49 -2.08
N VAL A 74 4.80 -7.28 -1.65
CA VAL A 74 3.74 -6.68 -2.46
C VAL A 74 3.05 -5.60 -1.63
N ILE A 75 2.89 -4.40 -2.20
CA ILE A 75 2.28 -3.26 -1.53
C ILE A 75 1.18 -2.68 -2.42
N GLN A 76 -0.03 -2.59 -1.92
CA GLN A 76 -1.06 -1.79 -2.56
C GLN A 76 -0.66 -0.32 -2.43
N LEU A 77 -0.64 0.42 -3.53
CA LEU A 77 -0.42 1.86 -3.48
C LEU A 77 -1.70 2.56 -3.02
N PRO A 78 -1.60 3.40 -1.96
CA PRO A 78 -2.78 4.00 -1.36
C PRO A 78 -3.52 4.94 -2.32
N HIS A 79 -4.79 5.13 -2.03
CA HIS A 79 -5.66 6.07 -2.71
C HIS A 79 -5.59 5.94 -4.24
N HIS A 80 -5.80 4.71 -4.72
CA HIS A 80 -5.79 4.36 -6.15
C HIS A 80 -4.46 4.67 -6.87
N GLY A 81 -3.34 4.66 -6.15
CA GLY A 81 -2.03 4.99 -6.70
C GLY A 81 -1.77 6.49 -6.84
N LYS A 82 -2.34 7.30 -5.96
CA LYS A 82 -2.12 8.75 -5.91
C LYS A 82 -0.62 9.07 -5.81
N SER A 83 -0.13 9.87 -6.75
CA SER A 83 1.29 10.07 -7.00
C SER A 83 2.10 10.60 -5.82
N ASP A 84 1.52 11.50 -4.99
CA ASP A 84 2.19 12.07 -3.81
C ASP A 84 2.39 11.06 -2.68
N GLN A 85 1.49 10.09 -2.53
CA GLN A 85 1.61 9.01 -1.56
C GLN A 85 2.53 7.91 -2.10
N ALA A 86 2.31 7.50 -3.35
CA ALA A 86 3.11 6.48 -4.02
C ALA A 86 4.60 6.87 -4.11
N GLY A 87 4.90 8.12 -4.42
CA GLY A 87 6.28 8.62 -4.51
C GLY A 87 7.06 8.42 -3.22
N LYS A 88 6.45 8.67 -2.06
CA LYS A 88 7.09 8.45 -0.76
C LYS A 88 7.36 6.95 -0.49
N ILE A 89 6.44 6.07 -0.94
CA ILE A 89 6.64 4.62 -0.83
C ILE A 89 7.80 4.18 -1.72
N PHE A 90 7.87 4.68 -2.95
CA PHE A 90 8.96 4.38 -3.87
C PHE A 90 10.31 4.83 -3.30
N GLU A 91 10.39 6.04 -2.76
CA GLU A 91 11.61 6.55 -2.09
C GLU A 91 12.02 5.68 -0.91
N LYS A 92 11.07 5.24 -0.08
CA LYS A 92 11.33 4.36 1.07
C LYS A 92 11.86 2.99 0.66
N LYS A 93 11.41 2.49 -0.51
CA LYS A 93 11.70 1.15 -1.02
C LYS A 93 12.70 1.14 -2.19
N ASP A 94 13.37 2.25 -2.48
CA ASP A 94 14.26 2.44 -3.65
C ASP A 94 15.42 1.42 -3.71
N GLU A 95 15.87 0.92 -2.56
CA GLU A 95 16.93 -0.08 -2.47
C GLU A 95 16.41 -1.54 -2.60
N ASP A 96 15.09 -1.74 -2.57
CA ASP A 96 14.46 -3.06 -2.61
C ASP A 96 14.16 -3.49 -4.06
N ILE A 97 14.93 -4.42 -4.60
CA ILE A 97 14.91 -4.81 -6.01
C ILE A 97 13.64 -5.59 -6.42
N ASP A 98 12.97 -6.26 -5.47
CA ASP A 98 11.90 -7.22 -5.75
C ASP A 98 10.57 -6.85 -5.08
N ILE A 99 10.23 -5.57 -5.06
CA ILE A 99 8.91 -5.11 -4.61
C ILE A 99 7.94 -5.00 -5.79
N TYR A 100 6.73 -5.46 -5.59
CA TYR A 100 5.62 -5.34 -6.52
C TYR A 100 4.56 -4.40 -5.95
N TYR A 101 4.03 -3.56 -6.79
CA TYR A 101 3.02 -2.58 -6.40
C TYR A 101 1.69 -2.92 -7.07
N LEU A 102 0.62 -2.86 -6.28
CA LEU A 102 -0.74 -3.05 -6.76
C LEU A 102 -1.46 -1.70 -6.77
N VAL A 103 -2.18 -1.44 -7.83
CA VAL A 103 -3.05 -0.27 -7.94
C VAL A 103 -4.47 -0.75 -8.17
N SER A 104 -5.35 -0.47 -7.22
CA SER A 104 -6.79 -0.66 -7.38
C SER A 104 -7.39 0.64 -7.91
N ASP A 105 -7.44 0.81 -9.23
CA ASP A 105 -8.00 2.00 -9.86
C ASP A 105 -9.15 1.61 -10.79
N ASN A 106 -10.12 2.49 -10.90
CA ASN A 106 -11.15 2.42 -11.92
C ASN A 106 -10.90 3.55 -12.94
N THR A 107 -11.39 3.42 -14.12
CA THR A 107 -11.12 4.30 -15.25
C THR A 107 -11.64 5.74 -15.13
N GLY A 108 -12.06 6.17 -13.96
CA GLY A 108 -12.74 7.45 -13.82
C GLY A 108 -11.91 8.53 -13.16
N GLY A 109 -10.86 9.03 -13.76
CA GLY A 109 -9.92 10.08 -13.34
C GLY A 109 -10.37 11.26 -12.47
N SER A 110 -11.52 11.19 -11.80
CA SER A 110 -12.07 12.31 -11.02
C SER A 110 -11.51 12.44 -9.60
N ASN A 111 -10.77 11.46 -9.09
CA ASN A 111 -10.32 11.42 -7.70
C ASN A 111 -8.80 11.39 -7.54
N GLY A 112 -8.06 11.75 -8.57
CA GLY A 112 -6.61 11.82 -8.51
C GLY A 112 -5.87 10.49 -8.62
N GLY A 113 -6.53 9.38 -8.90
CA GLY A 113 -5.93 8.04 -8.97
C GLY A 113 -4.59 7.92 -9.70
N SER A 114 -4.35 6.83 -10.39
CA SER A 114 -3.03 6.52 -11.00
C SER A 114 -2.68 7.30 -12.28
N ASP A 115 -3.48 8.28 -12.72
CA ASP A 115 -3.23 9.00 -13.97
C ASP A 115 -1.88 9.75 -13.99
N ASP A 116 -1.45 10.26 -12.84
CA ASP A 116 -0.18 10.99 -12.66
C ASP A 116 0.91 10.14 -12.00
N LEU A 117 0.70 8.82 -11.90
CA LEU A 117 1.66 7.91 -11.27
C LEU A 117 2.89 7.73 -12.17
N ASP A 118 4.09 8.02 -11.64
CA ASP A 118 5.34 7.69 -12.33
C ASP A 118 5.64 6.19 -12.16
N GLU A 119 5.31 5.42 -13.17
CA GLU A 119 5.54 3.97 -13.18
C GLU A 119 6.98 3.58 -13.54
N LYS A 120 7.81 4.55 -13.90
CA LYS A 120 9.15 4.28 -14.43
C LYS A 120 10.07 3.62 -13.40
N GLY A 121 10.51 2.42 -13.74
CA GLY A 121 11.43 1.65 -12.89
C GLY A 121 10.74 0.82 -11.82
N HIS A 122 9.42 0.90 -11.68
CA HIS A 122 8.65 0.16 -10.69
C HIS A 122 7.84 -0.98 -11.33
N LYS A 123 7.66 -2.07 -10.60
CA LYS A 123 6.87 -3.23 -11.04
C LYS A 123 5.43 -3.04 -10.56
N ILE A 124 4.58 -2.46 -11.39
CA ILE A 124 3.21 -2.06 -11.04
C ILE A 124 2.19 -2.91 -11.79
N PHE A 125 1.20 -3.42 -11.05
CA PHE A 125 0.00 -4.06 -11.57
C PHE A 125 -1.21 -3.18 -11.27
N ASN A 126 -1.92 -2.76 -12.31
CA ASN A 126 -3.00 -1.79 -12.20
C ASN A 126 -4.30 -2.37 -12.78
N THR A 127 -5.36 -2.43 -11.96
CA THR A 127 -6.69 -2.91 -12.37
C THR A 127 -7.36 -2.01 -13.40
N LYS A 128 -6.91 -0.76 -13.57
CA LYS A 128 -7.41 0.18 -14.60
C LYS A 128 -7.35 -0.39 -16.01
N ASN A 129 -6.41 -1.29 -16.25
CA ASN A 129 -6.24 -1.95 -17.55
C ASN A 129 -7.29 -3.05 -17.80
N GLY A 130 -8.24 -3.24 -16.89
CA GLY A 130 -9.34 -4.19 -17.04
C GLY A 130 -8.98 -5.64 -16.73
N GLU A 131 -7.84 -5.89 -16.09
CA GLU A 131 -7.40 -7.22 -15.68
C GLU A 131 -7.57 -7.39 -14.16
N ASP A 132 -8.09 -8.54 -13.76
CA ASP A 132 -8.07 -8.96 -12.37
C ASP A 132 -6.63 -9.33 -11.96
N ILE A 133 -6.20 -8.87 -10.78
CA ILE A 133 -4.90 -9.25 -10.22
C ILE A 133 -5.14 -10.38 -9.22
N CYS A 134 -4.65 -11.56 -9.54
CA CYS A 134 -4.75 -12.73 -8.69
C CYS A 134 -3.40 -13.01 -8.03
N LEU A 135 -3.34 -12.92 -6.70
CA LEU A 135 -2.15 -13.22 -5.91
C LEU A 135 -2.18 -14.69 -5.49
N ASP A 136 -1.75 -15.55 -6.38
CA ASP A 136 -1.65 -17.01 -6.18
C ASP A 136 -0.19 -17.48 -6.32
N THR A 137 0.03 -18.78 -6.15
CA THR A 137 1.35 -19.40 -6.31
C THR A 137 1.99 -19.05 -7.65
N ASN A 138 1.20 -19.00 -8.74
CA ASN A 138 1.73 -18.70 -10.07
C ASN A 138 2.22 -17.25 -10.16
N PHE A 139 1.52 -16.30 -9.50
CA PHE A 139 1.96 -14.92 -9.42
C PHE A 139 3.33 -14.82 -8.76
N PHE A 140 3.48 -15.44 -7.59
CA PHE A 140 4.73 -15.36 -6.83
C PHE A 140 5.87 -16.11 -7.52
N GLU A 141 5.65 -17.31 -8.04
CA GLU A 141 6.69 -18.06 -8.77
C GLU A 141 7.18 -17.35 -10.03
N LYS A 142 6.29 -16.66 -10.73
CA LYS A 142 6.62 -15.97 -11.97
C LYS A 142 7.29 -14.62 -11.74
N ASN A 143 6.87 -13.91 -10.72
CA ASN A 143 7.21 -12.49 -10.55
C ASN A 143 8.22 -12.26 -9.42
N ILE A 144 8.21 -13.07 -8.36
CA ILE A 144 9.05 -12.85 -7.17
C ILE A 144 10.06 -13.98 -7.04
N THR A 145 11.33 -13.65 -7.09
CA THR A 145 12.39 -14.59 -6.82
C THR A 145 12.37 -14.92 -5.32
N LYS A 146 12.21 -16.20 -4.97
CA LYS A 146 12.25 -16.65 -3.57
C LYS A 146 13.52 -16.10 -2.92
N ARG A 147 13.38 -15.30 -1.87
CA ARG A 147 14.52 -14.97 -0.99
C ARG A 147 15.06 -16.30 -0.49
N MET A 148 16.21 -16.72 -1.00
CA MET A 148 16.93 -17.86 -0.40
C MET A 148 17.31 -17.43 1.01
N GLY A 149 16.58 -17.96 2.00
CA GLY A 149 16.92 -17.73 3.38
C GLY A 149 18.38 -18.10 3.60
N CYS A 150 19.17 -17.14 4.05
CA CYS A 150 20.49 -17.43 4.58
C CYS A 150 20.27 -18.37 5.77
N LEU A 151 20.50 -19.66 5.55
CA LEU A 151 20.72 -20.60 6.64
C LEU A 151 22.05 -20.19 7.27
N GLY A 152 21.97 -19.43 8.37
CA GLY A 152 23.07 -19.21 9.30
C GLY A 152 23.13 -20.31 10.34
#